data_bbfdb4aa1a1090ee914274aa5a63d3ba
#
_entry.id   bbfdb4aa1a1090ee914274aa5a63d3ba
#
_cell.length_a   1.000
_cell.length_b   1.000
_cell.length_c   1.000
_cell.angle_alpha   90.00
_cell.angle_beta   90.00
_cell.angle_gamma   90.00
#
_symmetry.space_group_name_H-M   'P 1'
#
loop_
_entity.id
_entity.type
_entity.pdbx_description
1 polymer ?
#
loop_
_entity_poly.entity_id
_entity_poly.type
_entity_poly.pdbx_seq_one_letter_code
_entity_poly.pdbx_strand_id
1 'polypeptide(L)'
;MTVTVQGVVSAAYLSTTVTFFGAVMTLLLLGLDILIAIPLSAMLAAVIYYVVISYPVSMMNSYRLGLSEEADIVFEQFILVFQTHGTVFDAIEMVAQSNHPYLSKAFRHILGRIAEGVPPETCLMDFAKDQPSDDIRRYFTTIVASLERKTDLLDEISGESFEADLALRQKNLELESRLLIVAALVTYFPIMFTLAISLGGYATHLAVLLAVPFFIFFNALLRNRFSRQFSAYFDRPKDDSLLPPTQKDIIGEYDEFLSFLILLGQRLTSGDSLEVALPAVRGDLEPALQKLVDLAVNAVYQKHLSISEAMNIASEAALGQRVSQMFKMIALMCETSTQDSGERISRIAARLIKRSAIAKERDSIIAAQRMKVYLLTLTSVAVLGMLASLAPFLFIGSLLTQGPTWSLGSLSAIDIAPLLITLGITAVSMGYQNTRMVSGSRPVLMATVCGLVFWIAFAFSSGLMGLTLV
;
A
#
# COMPACT_ATOMS: atom_id res chain seq x y z
N MET A 1 21.44 -12.01 -7.65
CA MET A 1 21.43 -13.17 -6.73
C MET A 1 20.27 -14.05 -7.12
N THR A 2 20.51 -15.26 -7.63
CA THR A 2 19.46 -16.23 -7.95
C THR A 2 19.09 -16.95 -6.65
N VAL A 3 17.94 -16.59 -6.07
CA VAL A 3 17.40 -17.24 -4.88
C VAL A 3 16.76 -18.55 -5.33
N THR A 4 17.36 -19.68 -5.00
CA THR A 4 16.79 -21.00 -5.31
C THR A 4 15.79 -21.41 -4.25
N VAL A 5 14.71 -22.06 -4.66
CA VAL A 5 13.66 -22.56 -3.72
C VAL A 5 14.28 -23.45 -2.63
N GLN A 6 15.22 -24.32 -3.01
CA GLN A 6 15.93 -25.18 -2.09
C GLN A 6 16.74 -24.39 -1.04
N GLY A 7 17.39 -23.29 -1.45
CA GLY A 7 18.14 -22.42 -0.54
C GLY A 7 17.25 -21.75 0.51
N VAL A 8 16.04 -21.31 0.11
CA VAL A 8 15.08 -20.71 1.07
C VAL A 8 14.56 -21.74 2.05
N VAL A 9 14.20 -22.94 1.58
CA VAL A 9 13.68 -24.01 2.41
C VAL A 9 14.76 -24.49 3.39
N SER A 10 16.01 -24.68 2.96
CA SER A 10 17.11 -25.06 3.85
C SER A 10 17.42 -23.97 4.88
N ALA A 11 17.41 -22.70 4.51
CA ALA A 11 17.57 -21.60 5.46
C ALA A 11 16.42 -21.53 6.48
N ALA A 12 15.18 -21.82 6.05
CA ALA A 12 14.01 -21.87 6.92
C ALA A 12 14.15 -23.00 7.95
N TYR A 13 14.53 -24.20 7.55
CA TYR A 13 14.77 -25.33 8.48
C TYR A 13 15.90 -25.03 9.46
N LEU A 14 17.01 -24.49 8.99
CA LEU A 14 18.16 -24.19 9.82
C LEU A 14 17.81 -23.10 10.86
N SER A 15 17.19 -22.02 10.45
CA SER A 15 16.78 -20.96 11.37
C SER A 15 15.76 -21.44 12.40
N THR A 16 14.80 -22.29 11.98
CA THR A 16 13.80 -22.89 12.87
C THR A 16 14.43 -23.78 13.93
N THR A 17 15.36 -24.65 13.51
CA THR A 17 16.04 -25.56 14.41
C THR A 17 16.89 -24.80 15.44
N VAL A 18 17.67 -23.82 15.01
CA VAL A 18 18.48 -22.97 15.90
C VAL A 18 17.60 -22.21 16.89
N THR A 19 16.48 -21.66 16.41
CA THR A 19 15.54 -20.92 17.28
C THR A 19 14.85 -21.84 18.28
N PHE A 20 14.45 -23.04 17.87
CA PHE A 20 13.82 -24.00 18.76
C PHE A 20 14.76 -24.39 19.94
N PHE A 21 15.96 -24.86 19.63
CA PHE A 21 16.92 -25.26 20.69
C PHE A 21 17.39 -24.06 21.53
N GLY A 22 17.63 -22.90 20.92
CA GLY A 22 17.98 -21.68 21.64
C GLY A 22 16.89 -21.25 22.62
N ALA A 23 15.61 -21.26 22.14
CA ALA A 23 14.47 -20.91 22.99
C ALA A 23 14.26 -21.92 24.13
N VAL A 24 14.36 -23.24 23.88
CA VAL A 24 14.26 -24.25 24.93
C VAL A 24 15.32 -24.01 26.01
N MET A 25 16.58 -23.81 25.60
CA MET A 25 17.68 -23.56 26.55
C MET A 25 17.45 -22.28 27.36
N THR A 26 17.05 -21.19 26.73
CA THR A 26 16.80 -19.92 27.45
C THR A 26 15.62 -20.03 28.42
N LEU A 27 14.53 -20.71 28.04
CA LEU A 27 13.36 -20.89 28.90
C LEU A 27 13.65 -21.80 30.09
N LEU A 28 14.45 -22.85 29.91
CA LEU A 28 14.91 -23.71 31.00
C LEU A 28 15.84 -22.96 31.96
N LEU A 29 16.74 -22.09 31.45
CA LEU A 29 17.61 -21.25 32.29
C LEU A 29 16.81 -20.22 33.10
N LEU A 30 15.63 -19.81 32.62
CA LEU A 30 14.68 -18.94 33.31
C LEU A 30 13.83 -19.71 34.36
N GLY A 31 14.07 -21.03 34.54
CA GLY A 31 13.38 -21.84 35.52
C GLY A 31 11.97 -22.29 35.16
N LEU A 32 11.61 -22.19 33.86
CA LEU A 32 10.33 -22.71 33.39
C LEU A 32 10.34 -24.22 33.24
N ASP A 33 9.23 -24.85 33.60
CA ASP A 33 9.06 -26.31 33.45
C ASP A 33 9.18 -26.72 31.98
N ILE A 34 9.83 -27.85 31.74
CA ILE A 34 10.07 -28.42 30.42
C ILE A 34 8.76 -28.62 29.63
N LEU A 35 7.66 -28.91 30.33
CA LEU A 35 6.32 -29.11 29.78
C LEU A 35 5.74 -27.82 29.15
N ILE A 36 6.17 -26.65 29.61
CA ILE A 36 5.78 -25.34 29.11
C ILE A 36 6.82 -24.82 28.11
N ALA A 37 8.11 -25.09 28.39
CA ALA A 37 9.20 -24.58 27.56
C ALA A 37 9.19 -25.18 26.13
N ILE A 38 8.87 -26.47 25.97
CA ILE A 38 8.82 -27.13 24.65
C ILE A 38 7.76 -26.56 23.74
N PRO A 39 6.47 -26.48 24.13
CA PRO A 39 5.43 -25.92 23.23
C PRO A 39 5.64 -24.45 22.94
N LEU A 40 6.18 -23.66 23.88
CA LEU A 40 6.48 -22.25 23.66
C LEU A 40 7.61 -22.06 22.64
N SER A 41 8.67 -22.83 22.75
CA SER A 41 9.78 -22.80 21.79
C SER A 41 9.37 -23.34 20.42
N ALA A 42 8.54 -24.38 20.36
CA ALA A 42 7.98 -24.89 19.10
C ALA A 42 7.14 -23.82 18.38
N MET A 43 6.37 -23.06 19.14
CA MET A 43 5.56 -21.99 18.61
C MET A 43 6.41 -20.83 18.06
N LEU A 44 7.46 -20.45 18.80
CA LEU A 44 8.41 -19.43 18.36
C LEU A 44 9.17 -19.87 17.09
N ALA A 45 9.58 -21.14 17.06
CA ALA A 45 10.22 -21.74 15.89
C ALA A 45 9.30 -21.77 14.66
N ALA A 46 8.01 -22.08 14.84
CA ALA A 46 7.01 -22.04 13.77
C ALA A 46 6.81 -20.62 13.20
N VAL A 47 6.85 -19.60 14.06
CA VAL A 47 6.81 -18.18 13.64
C VAL A 47 8.00 -17.84 12.74
N ILE A 48 9.23 -18.21 13.18
CA ILE A 48 10.45 -17.97 12.41
C ILE A 48 10.42 -18.70 11.06
N TYR A 49 10.00 -19.97 11.05
CA TYR A 49 9.82 -20.74 9.83
C TYR A 49 8.91 -20.03 8.83
N TYR A 50 7.75 -19.58 9.30
CA TYR A 50 6.80 -18.86 8.47
C TYR A 50 7.35 -17.53 7.93
N VAL A 51 8.06 -16.76 8.75
CA VAL A 51 8.67 -15.49 8.36
C VAL A 51 9.70 -15.72 7.25
N VAL A 52 10.60 -16.71 7.41
CA VAL A 52 11.66 -17.00 6.42
C VAL A 52 11.08 -17.48 5.10
N ILE A 53 10.08 -18.38 5.11
CA ILE A 53 9.41 -18.85 3.88
C ILE A 53 8.59 -17.74 3.22
N SER A 54 7.99 -16.84 4.00
CA SER A 54 7.16 -15.77 3.46
C SER A 54 7.96 -14.60 2.88
N TYR A 55 9.24 -14.47 3.26
CA TYR A 55 10.08 -13.34 2.86
C TYR A 55 10.25 -13.21 1.33
N PRO A 56 10.61 -14.26 0.56
CA PRO A 56 10.75 -14.16 -0.89
C PRO A 56 9.43 -13.83 -1.59
N VAL A 57 8.34 -14.39 -1.08
CA VAL A 57 6.98 -14.11 -1.62
C VAL A 57 6.59 -12.65 -1.37
N SER A 58 6.94 -12.11 -0.19
CA SER A 58 6.72 -10.70 0.13
C SER A 58 7.55 -9.79 -0.78
N MET A 59 8.82 -10.12 -1.00
CA MET A 59 9.70 -9.38 -1.90
C MET A 59 9.20 -9.38 -3.36
N MET A 60 8.75 -10.54 -3.85
CA MET A 60 8.17 -10.68 -5.19
C MET A 60 6.88 -9.87 -5.32
N ASN A 61 6.02 -9.86 -4.30
CA ASN A 61 4.79 -9.08 -4.31
C ASN A 61 5.07 -7.56 -4.29
N SER A 62 6.07 -7.10 -3.53
CA SER A 62 6.49 -5.69 -3.54
C SER A 62 7.02 -5.28 -4.91
N TYR A 63 7.83 -6.15 -5.56
CA TYR A 63 8.32 -5.93 -6.91
C TYR A 63 7.17 -5.88 -7.93
N ARG A 64 6.24 -6.85 -7.86
CA ARG A 64 5.05 -6.89 -8.72
C ARG A 64 4.19 -5.63 -8.57
N LEU A 65 4.09 -5.12 -7.35
CA LEU A 65 3.35 -3.90 -7.06
C LEU A 65 4.02 -2.67 -7.68
N GLY A 66 5.32 -2.49 -7.44
CA GLY A 66 6.07 -1.39 -8.05
C GLY A 66 5.99 -1.40 -9.57
N LEU A 67 6.05 -2.58 -10.19
CA LEU A 67 5.83 -2.74 -11.61
C LEU A 67 4.41 -2.35 -12.06
N SER A 68 3.38 -2.68 -11.28
CA SER A 68 1.98 -2.33 -11.61
C SER A 68 1.74 -0.82 -11.53
N GLU A 69 2.36 -0.13 -10.56
CA GLU A 69 2.29 1.33 -10.44
C GLU A 69 2.98 2.06 -11.60
N GLU A 70 4.16 1.58 -12.00
CA GLU A 70 4.87 2.12 -13.17
C GLU A 70 4.17 1.80 -14.48
N ALA A 71 3.52 0.64 -14.58
CA ALA A 71 2.83 0.17 -15.78
C ALA A 71 1.82 1.19 -16.30
N ASP A 72 1.05 1.78 -15.40
CA ASP A 72 0.04 2.78 -15.75
C ASP A 72 0.67 4.04 -16.37
N ILE A 73 1.80 4.49 -15.82
CA ILE A 73 2.51 5.69 -16.30
C ILE A 73 3.14 5.40 -17.65
N VAL A 74 3.81 4.24 -17.76
CA VAL A 74 4.46 3.82 -19.01
C VAL A 74 3.43 3.61 -20.12
N PHE A 75 2.28 3.04 -19.79
CA PHE A 75 1.18 2.88 -20.74
C PHE A 75 0.63 4.23 -21.25
N GLU A 76 0.48 5.22 -20.37
CA GLU A 76 0.16 6.59 -20.76
C GLU A 76 1.20 7.19 -21.70
N GLN A 77 2.49 6.94 -21.45
CA GLN A 77 3.60 7.38 -22.33
C GLN A 77 3.50 6.75 -23.72
N PHE A 78 3.23 5.45 -23.81
CA PHE A 78 3.03 4.78 -25.09
C PHE A 78 1.85 5.39 -25.87
N ILE A 79 0.70 5.58 -25.23
CA ILE A 79 -0.47 6.21 -25.86
C ILE A 79 -0.09 7.59 -26.41
N LEU A 80 0.61 8.38 -25.61
CA LEU A 80 1.00 9.74 -26.00
C LEU A 80 1.94 9.74 -27.21
N VAL A 81 2.95 8.87 -27.24
CA VAL A 81 3.85 8.74 -28.41
C VAL A 81 3.09 8.33 -29.66
N PHE A 82 2.18 7.36 -29.56
CA PHE A 82 1.37 6.97 -30.73
C PHE A 82 0.42 8.07 -31.20
N GLN A 83 -0.05 8.92 -30.29
CA GLN A 83 -0.84 10.10 -30.67
C GLN A 83 -0.01 11.16 -31.42
N THR A 84 1.28 11.23 -31.20
CA THR A 84 2.20 12.12 -31.92
C THR A 84 2.73 11.52 -33.24
N HIS A 85 2.09 10.44 -33.74
CA HIS A 85 2.58 9.64 -34.87
C HIS A 85 3.97 9.02 -34.65
N GLY A 86 4.39 8.90 -33.40
CA GLY A 86 5.61 8.19 -33.04
C GLY A 86 5.47 6.69 -33.26
N THR A 87 6.62 6.05 -33.36
CA THR A 87 6.76 4.59 -33.56
C THR A 87 6.84 3.86 -32.21
N VAL A 88 6.74 2.54 -32.24
CA VAL A 88 7.02 1.69 -31.06
C VAL A 88 8.44 1.94 -30.52
N PHE A 89 9.37 2.17 -31.42
CA PHE A 89 10.76 2.47 -31.06
C PHE A 89 10.84 3.77 -30.23
N ASP A 90 10.18 4.84 -30.68
CA ASP A 90 10.16 6.13 -29.97
C ASP A 90 9.55 6.00 -28.57
N ALA A 91 8.50 5.18 -28.43
CA ALA A 91 7.88 4.90 -27.13
C ALA A 91 8.83 4.13 -26.21
N ILE A 92 9.52 3.11 -26.74
CA ILE A 92 10.52 2.34 -25.98
C ILE A 92 11.66 3.25 -25.54
N GLU A 93 12.16 4.11 -26.44
CA GLU A 93 13.23 5.07 -26.15
C GLU A 93 12.82 6.05 -25.06
N MET A 94 11.61 6.61 -25.16
CA MET A 94 11.07 7.52 -24.14
C MET A 94 11.03 6.86 -22.74
N VAL A 95 10.52 5.63 -22.62
CA VAL A 95 10.48 4.92 -21.35
C VAL A 95 11.89 4.61 -20.84
N ALA A 96 12.81 4.27 -21.72
CA ALA A 96 14.20 4.00 -21.36
C ALA A 96 14.93 5.25 -20.82
N GLN A 97 14.59 6.44 -21.33
CA GLN A 97 15.13 7.73 -20.89
C GLN A 97 14.39 8.28 -19.65
N SER A 98 13.16 7.85 -19.41
CA SER A 98 12.40 8.20 -18.20
C SER A 98 13.01 7.52 -16.97
N ASN A 99 13.05 8.20 -15.82
CA ASN A 99 13.65 7.65 -14.60
C ASN A 99 12.68 6.73 -13.83
N HIS A 100 12.09 5.73 -14.50
CA HIS A 100 11.29 4.72 -13.82
C HIS A 100 12.18 3.72 -13.06
N PRO A 101 12.01 3.54 -11.74
CA PRO A 101 12.87 2.68 -10.92
C PRO A 101 13.01 1.24 -11.43
N TYR A 102 11.93 0.66 -11.96
CA TYR A 102 11.91 -0.75 -12.40
C TYR A 102 11.96 -0.89 -13.91
N LEU A 103 11.18 -0.09 -14.66
CA LEU A 103 10.99 -0.30 -16.10
C LEU A 103 12.05 0.34 -16.98
N SER A 104 12.59 1.54 -16.64
CA SER A 104 13.60 2.19 -17.52
C SER A 104 14.85 1.36 -17.73
N LYS A 105 15.28 0.58 -16.73
CA LYS A 105 16.43 -0.32 -16.90
C LYS A 105 16.14 -1.47 -17.87
N ALA A 106 14.93 -2.04 -17.78
CA ALA A 106 14.48 -3.10 -18.66
C ALA A 106 14.34 -2.59 -20.10
N PHE A 107 13.79 -1.39 -20.27
CA PHE A 107 13.63 -0.77 -21.59
C PHE A 107 14.97 -0.39 -22.24
N ARG A 108 15.97 0.02 -21.46
CA ARG A 108 17.35 0.18 -21.99
C ARG A 108 17.93 -1.12 -22.51
N HIS A 109 17.64 -2.26 -21.87
CA HIS A 109 18.05 -3.57 -22.37
C HIS A 109 17.30 -3.93 -23.65
N ILE A 110 16.02 -3.59 -23.78
CA ILE A 110 15.21 -3.77 -24.99
C ILE A 110 15.83 -2.95 -26.14
N LEU A 111 16.22 -1.68 -25.92
CA LEU A 111 16.91 -0.87 -26.94
C LEU A 111 18.21 -1.53 -27.43
N GLY A 112 18.97 -2.17 -26.53
CA GLY A 112 20.16 -2.95 -26.92
C GLY A 112 19.82 -4.09 -27.89
N ARG A 113 18.76 -4.87 -27.60
CA ARG A 113 18.29 -5.95 -28.49
C ARG A 113 17.79 -5.43 -29.85
N ILE A 114 17.14 -4.28 -29.87
CA ILE A 114 16.68 -3.62 -31.10
C ILE A 114 17.91 -3.19 -31.94
N ALA A 115 18.95 -2.66 -31.30
CA ALA A 115 20.21 -2.31 -31.96
C ALA A 115 20.92 -3.53 -32.54
N GLU A 116 20.69 -4.74 -32.01
CA GLU A 116 21.15 -6.03 -32.55
C GLU A 116 20.28 -6.53 -33.73
N GLY A 117 19.21 -5.79 -34.11
CA GLY A 117 18.37 -6.11 -35.28
C GLY A 117 17.09 -6.88 -34.94
N VAL A 118 16.72 -7.02 -33.66
CA VAL A 118 15.44 -7.64 -33.28
C VAL A 118 14.30 -6.63 -33.42
N PRO A 119 13.17 -6.98 -34.06
CA PRO A 119 12.03 -6.05 -34.20
C PRO A 119 11.50 -5.55 -32.83
N PRO A 120 11.17 -4.25 -32.70
CA PRO A 120 10.68 -3.66 -31.45
C PRO A 120 9.45 -4.37 -30.85
N GLU A 121 8.50 -4.77 -31.70
CA GLU A 121 7.27 -5.47 -31.33
C GLU A 121 7.57 -6.83 -30.70
N THR A 122 8.52 -7.57 -31.28
CA THR A 122 8.96 -8.88 -30.78
C THR A 122 9.63 -8.73 -29.41
N CYS A 123 10.51 -7.72 -29.27
CA CYS A 123 11.16 -7.43 -28.00
C CYS A 123 10.15 -7.08 -26.90
N LEU A 124 9.13 -6.29 -27.24
CA LEU A 124 8.09 -5.87 -26.31
C LEU A 124 7.19 -7.03 -25.90
N MET A 125 6.83 -7.91 -26.85
CA MET A 125 6.03 -9.10 -26.59
C MET A 125 6.78 -10.12 -25.72
N ASP A 126 8.06 -10.37 -25.99
CA ASP A 126 8.89 -11.23 -25.15
C ASP A 126 8.99 -10.67 -23.73
N PHE A 127 9.24 -9.36 -23.62
CA PHE A 127 9.27 -8.69 -22.32
C PHE A 127 7.94 -8.85 -21.56
N ALA A 128 6.80 -8.67 -22.24
CA ALA A 128 5.49 -8.80 -21.64
C ALA A 128 5.21 -10.22 -21.09
N LYS A 129 5.64 -11.26 -21.81
CA LYS A 129 5.46 -12.67 -21.38
C LYS A 129 6.21 -12.99 -20.10
N ASP A 130 7.39 -12.41 -19.91
CA ASP A 130 8.26 -12.71 -18.77
C ASP A 130 7.91 -11.90 -17.51
N GLN A 131 6.97 -10.95 -17.61
CA GLN A 131 6.62 -10.09 -16.48
C GLN A 131 5.70 -10.76 -15.47
N PRO A 132 5.97 -10.60 -14.16
CA PRO A 132 5.12 -11.12 -13.11
C PRO A 132 3.82 -10.31 -12.90
N SER A 133 3.73 -9.09 -13.46
CA SER A 133 2.55 -8.23 -13.37
C SER A 133 1.58 -8.52 -14.51
N ASP A 134 0.33 -8.85 -14.16
CA ASP A 134 -0.72 -9.10 -15.15
C ASP A 134 -1.13 -7.81 -15.88
N ASP A 135 -1.04 -6.66 -15.21
CA ASP A 135 -1.35 -5.35 -15.80
C ASP A 135 -0.34 -5.01 -16.93
N ILE A 136 0.97 -5.17 -16.66
CA ILE A 136 2.01 -4.97 -17.67
C ILE A 136 1.81 -5.91 -18.86
N ARG A 137 1.55 -7.19 -18.57
CA ARG A 137 1.35 -8.18 -19.63
C ARG A 137 0.16 -7.79 -20.52
N ARG A 138 -0.95 -7.42 -19.91
CA ARG A 138 -2.15 -6.98 -20.62
C ARG A 138 -1.87 -5.74 -21.46
N TYR A 139 -1.32 -4.69 -20.89
CA TYR A 139 -1.05 -3.43 -21.59
C TYR A 139 -0.15 -3.61 -22.81
N PHE A 140 0.97 -4.29 -22.67
CA PHE A 140 1.87 -4.48 -23.81
C PHE A 140 1.32 -5.45 -24.84
N THR A 141 0.56 -6.48 -24.42
CA THR A 141 -0.11 -7.37 -25.37
C THR A 141 -1.17 -6.61 -26.18
N THR A 142 -1.94 -5.73 -25.56
CA THR A 142 -2.94 -4.87 -26.24
C THR A 142 -2.25 -3.91 -27.21
N ILE A 143 -1.14 -3.26 -26.80
CA ILE A 143 -0.36 -2.38 -27.67
C ILE A 143 0.11 -3.14 -28.92
N VAL A 144 0.74 -4.30 -28.77
CA VAL A 144 1.25 -5.07 -29.91
C VAL A 144 0.11 -5.57 -30.79
N ALA A 145 -1.00 -6.06 -30.20
CA ALA A 145 -2.14 -6.54 -30.95
C ALA A 145 -2.83 -5.44 -31.77
N SER A 146 -2.96 -4.23 -31.22
CA SER A 146 -3.56 -3.09 -31.95
C SER A 146 -2.67 -2.59 -33.10
N LEU A 147 -1.33 -2.67 -32.93
CA LEU A 147 -0.38 -2.36 -34.00
C LEU A 147 -0.47 -3.36 -35.16
N GLU A 148 -0.59 -4.65 -34.84
CA GLU A 148 -0.75 -5.72 -35.86
C GLU A 148 -2.07 -5.55 -36.64
N ARG A 149 -3.15 -5.16 -35.95
CA ARG A 149 -4.48 -4.99 -36.57
C ARG A 149 -4.65 -3.66 -37.28
N LYS A 150 -3.74 -2.70 -37.14
CA LYS A 150 -3.87 -1.32 -37.62
C LYS A 150 -5.15 -0.63 -37.14
N THR A 151 -5.65 -1.05 -35.98
CA THR A 151 -6.79 -0.43 -35.31
C THR A 151 -6.34 0.83 -34.57
N ASP A 152 -7.26 1.80 -34.40
CA ASP A 152 -6.94 2.99 -33.61
C ASP A 152 -6.77 2.54 -32.14
N LEU A 153 -5.53 2.60 -31.68
CA LEU A 153 -5.12 2.22 -30.32
C LEU A 153 -5.97 2.91 -29.26
N LEU A 154 -6.49 4.11 -29.60
CA LEU A 154 -7.32 4.91 -28.73
C LEU A 154 -8.74 4.34 -28.54
N ASP A 155 -9.33 3.76 -29.57
CA ASP A 155 -10.67 3.21 -29.51
C ASP A 155 -10.68 1.86 -28.78
N GLU A 156 -9.66 1.03 -29.01
CA GLU A 156 -9.51 -0.26 -28.33
C GLU A 156 -9.23 -0.09 -26.82
N ILE A 157 -8.38 0.89 -26.46
CA ILE A 157 -8.07 1.25 -25.07
C ILE A 157 -9.27 1.95 -24.38
N SER A 158 -10.11 2.71 -25.10
CA SER A 158 -11.28 3.34 -24.47
C SER A 158 -12.33 2.32 -24.06
N GLY A 159 -12.49 1.22 -24.77
CA GLY A 159 -13.32 0.08 -24.38
C GLY A 159 -12.78 -0.63 -23.13
N GLU A 160 -11.48 -0.95 -23.10
CA GLU A 160 -10.84 -1.58 -21.96
C GLU A 160 -10.78 -0.69 -20.71
N SER A 161 -10.69 0.64 -20.86
CA SER A 161 -10.68 1.55 -19.71
C SER A 161 -12.02 1.56 -18.96
N PHE A 162 -13.13 1.34 -19.64
CA PHE A 162 -14.45 1.26 -19.00
C PHE A 162 -14.60 -0.03 -18.20
N GLU A 163 -14.13 -1.17 -18.73
CA GLU A 163 -14.12 -2.45 -18.00
C GLU A 163 -13.15 -2.39 -16.81
N ALA A 164 -12.00 -1.73 -16.96
CA ALA A 164 -11.04 -1.52 -15.87
C ALA A 164 -11.63 -0.65 -14.75
N ASP A 165 -12.39 0.40 -15.08
CA ASP A 165 -13.10 1.26 -14.10
C ASP A 165 -14.14 0.47 -13.29
N LEU A 166 -14.90 -0.41 -13.96
CA LEU A 166 -15.87 -1.29 -13.30
C LEU A 166 -15.19 -2.32 -12.39
N ALA A 167 -14.11 -2.92 -12.87
CA ALA A 167 -13.30 -3.86 -12.10
C ALA A 167 -12.66 -3.20 -10.86
N LEU A 168 -12.21 -1.94 -10.99
CA LEU A 168 -11.68 -1.15 -9.85
C LEU A 168 -12.76 -0.88 -8.81
N ARG A 169 -13.98 -0.51 -9.22
CA ARG A 169 -15.09 -0.30 -8.29
C ARG A 169 -15.50 -1.59 -7.57
N GLN A 170 -15.56 -2.71 -8.29
CA GLN A 170 -15.83 -4.02 -7.68
C GLN A 170 -14.73 -4.41 -6.68
N LYS A 171 -13.46 -4.21 -7.02
CA LYS A 171 -12.33 -4.44 -6.11
C LYS A 171 -12.37 -3.54 -4.88
N ASN A 172 -12.81 -2.29 -5.02
CA ASN A 172 -12.98 -1.39 -3.87
C ASN A 172 -14.04 -1.89 -2.89
N LEU A 173 -15.19 -2.37 -3.39
CA LEU A 173 -16.23 -2.97 -2.56
C LEU A 173 -15.78 -4.28 -1.89
N GLU A 174 -15.04 -5.11 -2.63
CA GLU A 174 -14.45 -6.33 -2.09
C GLU A 174 -13.42 -6.03 -0.99
N LEU A 175 -12.59 -5.01 -1.19
CA LEU A 175 -11.62 -4.52 -0.20
C LEU A 175 -12.32 -4.08 1.09
N GLU A 176 -13.42 -3.32 0.98
CA GLU A 176 -14.19 -2.87 2.14
C GLU A 176 -14.71 -4.05 2.97
N SER A 177 -15.37 -5.01 2.34
CA SER A 177 -15.94 -6.15 3.03
C SER A 177 -14.88 -7.05 3.66
N ARG A 178 -13.81 -7.35 2.96
CA ARG A 178 -12.73 -8.21 3.45
C ARG A 178 -11.93 -7.56 4.56
N LEU A 179 -11.68 -6.25 4.48
CA LEU A 179 -10.98 -5.50 5.53
C LEU A 179 -11.74 -5.55 6.85
N LEU A 180 -13.07 -5.36 6.80
CA LEU A 180 -13.92 -5.45 7.99
C LEU A 180 -13.93 -6.87 8.57
N ILE A 181 -13.99 -7.91 7.73
CA ILE A 181 -13.94 -9.31 8.19
C ILE A 181 -12.62 -9.60 8.89
N VAL A 182 -11.48 -9.23 8.29
CA VAL A 182 -10.16 -9.48 8.88
C VAL A 182 -9.98 -8.68 10.17
N ALA A 183 -10.38 -7.41 10.20
CA ALA A 183 -10.32 -6.59 11.41
C ALA A 183 -11.20 -7.18 12.52
N ALA A 184 -12.43 -7.63 12.20
CA ALA A 184 -13.30 -8.31 13.13
C ALA A 184 -12.67 -9.60 13.68
N LEU A 185 -12.05 -10.41 12.84
CA LEU A 185 -11.39 -11.65 13.24
C LEU A 185 -10.22 -11.39 14.19
N VAL A 186 -9.40 -10.39 13.90
CA VAL A 186 -8.27 -9.97 14.77
C VAL A 186 -8.78 -9.51 16.14
N THR A 187 -9.96 -8.88 16.20
CA THR A 187 -10.51 -8.32 17.45
C THR A 187 -11.33 -9.33 18.25
N TYR A 188 -12.22 -10.09 17.60
CA TYR A 188 -13.10 -11.02 18.31
C TYR A 188 -12.40 -12.28 18.80
N PHE A 189 -11.37 -12.74 18.09
CA PHE A 189 -10.69 -13.97 18.48
C PHE A 189 -10.00 -13.88 19.86
N PRO A 190 -9.27 -12.82 20.23
CA PRO A 190 -8.75 -12.65 21.60
C PRO A 190 -9.85 -12.54 22.66
N ILE A 191 -10.98 -11.90 22.34
CA ILE A 191 -12.13 -11.78 23.26
C ILE A 191 -12.71 -13.16 23.57
N MET A 192 -12.99 -13.96 22.54
CA MET A 192 -13.51 -15.32 22.69
C MET A 192 -12.53 -16.23 23.44
N PHE A 193 -11.24 -16.09 23.17
CA PHE A 193 -10.18 -16.83 23.88
C PHE A 193 -10.14 -16.47 25.37
N THR A 194 -10.20 -15.19 25.70
CA THR A 194 -10.23 -14.71 27.09
C THR A 194 -11.43 -15.29 27.83
N LEU A 195 -12.59 -15.28 27.19
CA LEU A 195 -13.81 -15.80 27.77
C LEU A 195 -13.71 -17.32 28.00
N ALA A 196 -13.16 -18.06 27.03
CA ALA A 196 -12.96 -19.51 27.16
C ALA A 196 -11.99 -19.87 28.31
N ILE A 197 -10.86 -19.15 28.44
CA ILE A 197 -9.90 -19.34 29.52
C ILE A 197 -10.53 -19.01 30.87
N SER A 198 -11.28 -17.92 30.97
CA SER A 198 -11.93 -17.50 32.20
C SER A 198 -12.98 -18.51 32.65
N LEU A 199 -13.83 -19.00 31.76
CA LEU A 199 -14.83 -20.03 32.04
C LEU A 199 -14.20 -21.36 32.45
N GLY A 200 -13.04 -21.71 31.88
CA GLY A 200 -12.28 -22.92 32.20
C GLY A 200 -11.48 -22.85 33.50
N GLY A 201 -11.39 -21.69 34.15
CA GLY A 201 -10.62 -21.51 35.38
C GLY A 201 -9.11 -21.44 35.21
N TYR A 202 -8.63 -21.25 33.97
CA TYR A 202 -7.20 -21.21 33.66
C TYR A 202 -6.60 -19.79 33.71
N ALA A 203 -7.35 -18.78 34.16
CA ALA A 203 -6.93 -17.38 34.17
C ALA A 203 -5.65 -17.11 35.00
N THR A 204 -5.42 -17.91 36.06
CA THR A 204 -4.27 -17.80 36.96
C THR A 204 -3.09 -18.67 36.50
N HIS A 205 -3.28 -19.57 35.54
CA HIS A 205 -2.23 -20.47 35.08
C HIS A 205 -1.18 -19.78 34.23
N LEU A 206 0.08 -20.01 34.50
CA LEU A 206 1.21 -19.48 33.74
C LEU A 206 1.19 -19.91 32.27
N ALA A 207 0.53 -21.04 31.96
CA ALA A 207 0.32 -21.53 30.60
C ALA A 207 -0.43 -20.54 29.67
N VAL A 208 -1.16 -19.57 30.24
CA VAL A 208 -1.83 -18.51 29.46
C VAL A 208 -0.85 -17.63 28.71
N LEU A 209 0.40 -17.49 29.20
CA LEU A 209 1.46 -16.76 28.50
C LEU A 209 1.82 -17.38 27.13
N LEU A 210 1.55 -18.69 26.94
CA LEU A 210 1.71 -19.36 25.64
C LEU A 210 0.81 -18.78 24.53
N ALA A 211 -0.28 -18.12 24.92
CA ALA A 211 -1.16 -17.48 23.96
C ALA A 211 -0.54 -16.22 23.31
N VAL A 212 0.44 -15.57 23.96
CA VAL A 212 1.07 -14.34 23.42
C VAL A 212 1.70 -14.58 22.05
N PRO A 213 2.66 -15.49 21.86
CA PRO A 213 3.24 -15.73 20.54
C PRO A 213 2.20 -16.23 19.54
N PHE A 214 1.21 -17.00 19.99
CA PHE A 214 0.10 -17.44 19.14
C PHE A 214 -0.69 -16.25 18.59
N PHE A 215 -1.11 -15.29 19.42
CA PHE A 215 -1.84 -14.11 18.96
C PHE A 215 -1.01 -13.21 18.03
N ILE A 216 0.27 -13.00 18.37
CA ILE A 216 1.16 -12.20 17.52
C ILE A 216 1.30 -12.87 16.14
N PHE A 217 1.51 -14.19 16.12
CA PHE A 217 1.62 -14.96 14.88
C PHE A 217 0.31 -14.94 14.07
N PHE A 218 -0.82 -15.20 14.72
CA PHE A 218 -2.13 -15.20 14.09
C PHE A 218 -2.46 -13.84 13.46
N ASN A 219 -2.24 -12.76 14.20
CA ASN A 219 -2.43 -11.40 13.70
C ASN A 219 -1.50 -11.08 12.51
N ALA A 220 -0.24 -11.49 12.58
CA ALA A 220 0.72 -11.32 11.49
C ALA A 220 0.33 -12.15 10.26
N LEU A 221 -0.18 -13.37 10.45
CA LEU A 221 -0.64 -14.23 9.37
C LEU A 221 -1.86 -13.64 8.66
N LEU A 222 -2.85 -13.18 9.42
CA LEU A 222 -4.04 -12.52 8.87
C LEU A 222 -3.67 -11.26 8.09
N ARG A 223 -2.80 -10.43 8.67
CA ARG A 223 -2.29 -9.24 7.99
C ARG A 223 -1.57 -9.60 6.69
N ASN A 224 -0.67 -10.59 6.70
CA ASN A 224 0.06 -10.98 5.50
C ASN A 224 -0.87 -11.53 4.41
N ARG A 225 -1.89 -12.30 4.77
CA ARG A 225 -2.89 -12.75 3.80
C ARG A 225 -3.67 -11.60 3.20
N PHE A 226 -4.09 -10.65 4.02
CA PHE A 226 -4.79 -9.46 3.57
C PHE A 226 -3.88 -8.58 2.70
N SER A 227 -2.67 -8.28 3.17
CA SER A 227 -1.69 -7.46 2.45
C SER A 227 -1.34 -8.07 1.08
N ARG A 228 -1.24 -9.39 0.95
CA ARG A 228 -0.97 -10.05 -0.34
C ARG A 228 -2.08 -9.84 -1.38
N GLN A 229 -3.33 -9.73 -0.95
CA GLN A 229 -4.45 -9.51 -1.87
C GLN A 229 -4.65 -8.05 -2.25
N PHE A 230 -4.28 -7.13 -1.36
CA PHE A 230 -4.58 -5.71 -1.47
C PHE A 230 -3.34 -4.81 -1.34
N SER A 231 -2.12 -5.36 -1.51
CA SER A 231 -0.87 -4.59 -1.43
C SER A 231 -0.85 -3.40 -2.38
N ALA A 232 -1.38 -3.59 -3.59
CA ALA A 232 -1.51 -2.54 -4.60
C ALA A 232 -2.31 -1.31 -4.13
N TYR A 233 -3.14 -1.45 -3.09
CA TYR A 233 -3.94 -0.36 -2.57
C TYR A 233 -3.32 0.36 -1.37
N PHE A 234 -2.39 -0.29 -0.66
CA PHE A 234 -1.87 0.20 0.63
C PHE A 234 -0.38 0.53 0.64
N ASP A 235 0.43 -0.08 -0.22
CA ASP A 235 1.86 0.21 -0.28
C ASP A 235 2.11 1.41 -1.21
N ARG A 236 2.27 2.59 -0.63
CA ARG A 236 2.88 3.72 -1.33
C ARG A 236 4.40 3.58 -1.22
N PRO A 237 5.17 3.80 -2.31
CA PRO A 237 6.61 3.82 -2.21
C PRO A 237 7.01 4.88 -1.15
N LYS A 238 7.80 4.48 -0.18
CA LYS A 238 8.48 5.41 0.70
C LYS A 238 9.54 6.12 -0.14
N ASP A 239 9.30 7.38 -0.43
CA ASP A 239 10.32 8.25 -0.99
C ASP A 239 11.36 8.49 0.10
N ASP A 240 12.53 7.84 -0.03
CA ASP A 240 13.66 7.93 0.91
C ASP A 240 14.54 9.19 0.68
N SER A 241 14.04 10.16 -0.07
CA SER A 241 14.78 11.40 -0.32
C SER A 241 14.77 12.36 0.88
N LEU A 242 15.92 12.84 1.27
CA LEU A 242 16.22 13.57 2.51
C LEU A 242 15.56 14.95 2.68
N LEU A 243 14.76 15.44 1.78
CA LEU A 243 13.82 16.57 1.87
C LEU A 243 12.93 16.59 0.61
N PRO A 244 11.95 15.69 0.50
CA PRO A 244 11.05 15.74 -0.65
C PRO A 244 10.12 16.94 -0.53
N PRO A 245 9.75 17.58 -1.65
CA PRO A 245 8.55 18.38 -1.69
C PRO A 245 7.41 17.52 -1.12
N THR A 246 6.59 18.11 -0.27
CA THR A 246 5.54 17.34 0.42
C THR A 246 4.73 16.60 -0.64
N GLN A 247 4.47 15.31 -0.47
CA GLN A 247 3.69 14.51 -1.43
C GLN A 247 2.36 15.19 -1.79
N LYS A 248 1.86 16.03 -0.88
CA LYS A 248 0.69 16.88 -1.07
C LYS A 248 0.91 17.94 -2.15
N ASP A 249 2.11 18.52 -2.21
CA ASP A 249 2.43 19.57 -3.20
C ASP A 249 2.56 18.98 -4.60
N ILE A 250 3.12 17.76 -4.73
CA ILE A 250 3.18 17.02 -6.00
C ILE A 250 1.78 16.66 -6.52
N ILE A 251 0.89 16.21 -5.62
CA ILE A 251 -0.49 15.89 -5.98
C ILE A 251 -1.25 17.16 -6.38
N GLY A 252 -1.05 18.25 -5.64
CA GLY A 252 -1.62 19.56 -5.95
C GLY A 252 -1.17 20.07 -7.31
N GLU A 253 0.14 20.05 -7.58
CA GLU A 253 0.71 20.43 -8.88
C GLU A 253 0.10 19.61 -10.04
N TYR A 254 -0.07 18.31 -9.84
CA TYR A 254 -0.67 17.43 -10.85
C TYR A 254 -2.17 17.75 -11.08
N ASP A 255 -2.96 17.99 -10.04
CA ASP A 255 -4.38 18.35 -10.17
C ASP A 255 -4.57 19.70 -10.89
N GLU A 256 -3.72 20.68 -10.57
CA GLU A 256 -3.70 21.97 -11.27
C GLU A 256 -3.28 21.82 -12.74
N PHE A 257 -2.30 20.94 -12.98
CA PHE A 257 -1.83 20.64 -14.34
C PHE A 257 -2.94 20.02 -15.21
N LEU A 258 -3.83 19.20 -14.65
CA LEU A 258 -4.98 18.69 -15.38
C LEU A 258 -5.93 19.81 -15.85
N SER A 259 -6.14 20.82 -15.01
CA SER A 259 -6.93 22.01 -15.35
C SER A 259 -6.25 22.84 -16.46
N PHE A 260 -4.93 23.01 -16.36
CA PHE A 260 -4.13 23.65 -17.41
C PHE A 260 -4.25 22.93 -18.75
N LEU A 261 -4.21 21.59 -18.78
CA LEU A 261 -4.34 20.82 -20.03
C LEU A 261 -5.69 21.07 -20.72
N ILE A 262 -6.77 21.20 -19.95
CA ILE A 262 -8.09 21.52 -20.53
C ILE A 262 -8.07 22.90 -21.17
N LEU A 263 -7.62 23.92 -20.45
CA LEU A 263 -7.58 25.30 -20.92
C LEU A 263 -6.67 25.45 -22.14
N LEU A 264 -5.47 24.82 -22.07
CA LEU A 264 -4.54 24.80 -23.19
C LEU A 264 -5.12 24.09 -24.39
N GLY A 265 -5.71 22.91 -24.21
CA GLY A 265 -6.34 22.16 -25.28
C GLY A 265 -7.47 22.94 -25.98
N GLN A 266 -8.30 23.65 -25.22
CA GLN A 266 -9.35 24.51 -25.77
C GLN A 266 -8.77 25.65 -26.62
N ARG A 267 -7.72 26.30 -26.19
CA ARG A 267 -7.05 27.37 -26.92
C ARG A 267 -6.41 26.87 -28.21
N LEU A 268 -5.68 25.79 -28.14
CA LEU A 268 -5.05 25.17 -29.33
C LEU A 268 -6.10 24.69 -30.33
N THR A 269 -7.24 24.14 -29.88
CA THR A 269 -8.34 23.72 -30.75
C THR A 269 -9.01 24.93 -31.44
N SER A 270 -9.02 26.11 -30.81
CA SER A 270 -9.51 27.35 -31.42
C SER A 270 -8.53 27.95 -32.44
N GLY A 271 -7.36 27.34 -32.66
CA GLY A 271 -6.39 27.75 -33.67
C GLY A 271 -5.24 28.62 -33.15
N ASP A 272 -5.17 28.86 -31.81
CA ASP A 272 -4.05 29.60 -31.23
C ASP A 272 -2.76 28.74 -31.33
N SER A 273 -1.63 29.39 -31.64
CA SER A 273 -0.33 28.69 -31.51
C SER A 273 0.03 28.52 -30.06
N LEU A 274 0.94 27.59 -29.76
CA LEU A 274 1.36 27.30 -28.36
C LEU A 274 1.96 28.54 -27.69
N GLU A 275 2.69 29.37 -28.44
CA GLU A 275 3.25 30.63 -27.97
C GLU A 275 2.17 31.63 -27.53
N VAL A 276 1.04 31.67 -28.21
CA VAL A 276 -0.10 32.56 -27.89
C VAL A 276 -0.96 31.96 -26.79
N ALA A 277 -1.16 30.65 -26.81
CA ALA A 277 -2.01 29.94 -25.87
C ALA A 277 -1.44 29.95 -24.44
N LEU A 278 -0.12 29.76 -24.26
CA LEU A 278 0.52 29.72 -22.95
C LEU A 278 0.28 31.00 -22.13
N PRO A 279 0.59 32.22 -22.63
CA PRO A 279 0.29 33.45 -21.88
C PRO A 279 -1.18 33.71 -21.66
N ALA A 280 -2.06 33.25 -22.59
CA ALA A 280 -3.50 33.43 -22.48
C ALA A 280 -4.12 32.59 -21.35
N VAL A 281 -3.59 31.39 -21.10
CA VAL A 281 -4.06 30.49 -20.04
C VAL A 281 -3.50 30.86 -18.66
N ARG A 282 -2.38 31.61 -18.61
CA ARG A 282 -1.67 31.99 -17.38
C ARG A 282 -2.56 32.59 -16.29
N GLY A 283 -3.50 33.45 -16.69
CA GLY A 283 -4.35 34.19 -15.75
C GLY A 283 -5.36 33.33 -14.98
N ASP A 284 -5.65 32.15 -15.50
CA ASP A 284 -6.65 31.23 -14.95
C ASP A 284 -6.02 30.11 -14.10
N LEU A 285 -4.68 30.15 -13.90
CA LEU A 285 -3.93 29.12 -13.18
C LEU A 285 -3.64 29.51 -11.73
N GLU A 286 -3.57 28.50 -10.87
CA GLU A 286 -3.11 28.66 -9.49
C GLU A 286 -1.60 28.98 -9.39
N PRO A 287 -1.13 29.58 -8.29
CA PRO A 287 0.24 30.14 -8.17
C PRO A 287 1.37 29.13 -8.36
N ALA A 288 1.15 27.84 -8.08
CA ALA A 288 2.18 26.83 -8.22
C ALA A 288 2.46 26.53 -9.70
N LEU A 289 1.42 26.25 -10.48
CA LEU A 289 1.54 25.96 -11.90
C LEU A 289 1.80 27.23 -12.72
N GLN A 290 1.25 28.38 -12.26
CA GLN A 290 1.52 29.67 -12.88
C GLN A 290 3.03 29.96 -12.98
N LYS A 291 3.81 29.61 -11.96
CA LYS A 291 5.28 29.76 -11.98
C LYS A 291 5.94 28.93 -13.07
N LEU A 292 5.48 27.69 -13.29
CA LEU A 292 6.02 26.82 -14.35
C LEU A 292 5.70 27.38 -15.76
N VAL A 293 4.47 27.82 -15.94
CA VAL A 293 4.05 28.46 -17.20
C VAL A 293 4.80 29.79 -17.40
N ASP A 294 5.00 30.58 -16.35
CA ASP A 294 5.81 31.82 -16.41
C ASP A 294 7.26 31.56 -16.83
N LEU A 295 7.87 30.47 -16.38
CA LEU A 295 9.20 30.09 -16.83
C LEU A 295 9.23 29.81 -18.33
N ALA A 296 8.24 29.09 -18.85
CA ALA A 296 8.14 28.82 -20.29
C ALA A 296 7.88 30.09 -21.08
N VAL A 297 6.92 30.93 -20.67
CA VAL A 297 6.59 32.20 -21.32
C VAL A 297 7.79 33.14 -21.33
N ASN A 298 8.48 33.30 -20.20
CA ASN A 298 9.70 34.11 -20.12
C ASN A 298 10.83 33.58 -20.98
N ALA A 299 10.98 32.25 -21.12
CA ALA A 299 11.97 31.64 -21.98
C ALA A 299 11.71 31.98 -23.46
N VAL A 300 10.45 31.94 -23.91
CA VAL A 300 10.07 32.30 -25.29
C VAL A 300 10.23 33.80 -25.51
N TYR A 301 9.63 34.66 -24.68
CA TYR A 301 9.51 36.08 -24.96
C TYR A 301 10.75 36.90 -24.56
N GLN A 302 11.43 36.53 -23.48
CA GLN A 302 12.60 37.30 -23.00
C GLN A 302 13.93 36.71 -23.47
N LYS A 303 14.03 35.37 -23.54
CA LYS A 303 15.26 34.70 -23.96
C LYS A 303 15.28 34.30 -25.43
N HIS A 304 14.15 34.47 -26.13
CA HIS A 304 13.99 34.10 -27.55
C HIS A 304 14.35 32.63 -27.84
N LEU A 305 14.07 31.73 -26.89
CA LEU A 305 14.28 30.29 -27.06
C LEU A 305 13.13 29.69 -27.86
N SER A 306 13.39 28.54 -28.47
CA SER A 306 12.35 27.74 -29.11
C SER A 306 11.31 27.28 -28.08
N ILE A 307 10.08 27.01 -28.54
CA ILE A 307 9.01 26.53 -27.65
C ILE A 307 9.38 25.21 -26.98
N SER A 308 10.09 24.34 -27.71
CA SER A 308 10.57 23.07 -27.18
C SER A 308 11.58 23.25 -26.03
N GLU A 309 12.53 24.17 -26.17
CA GLU A 309 13.48 24.52 -25.11
C GLU A 309 12.79 25.18 -23.92
N ALA A 310 11.82 26.05 -24.17
CA ALA A 310 11.05 26.71 -23.15
C ALA A 310 10.23 25.71 -22.30
N MET A 311 9.56 24.75 -22.96
CA MET A 311 8.83 23.67 -22.28
C MET A 311 9.74 22.71 -21.52
N ASN A 312 10.96 22.49 -22.01
CA ASN A 312 11.97 21.72 -21.29
C ASN A 312 12.38 22.42 -19.98
N ILE A 313 12.57 23.76 -19.98
CA ILE A 313 12.86 24.53 -18.77
C ILE A 313 11.72 24.39 -17.77
N ALA A 314 10.45 24.50 -18.19
CA ALA A 314 9.31 24.28 -17.32
C ALA A 314 9.27 22.85 -16.79
N SER A 315 9.59 21.87 -17.63
CA SER A 315 9.62 20.45 -17.24
C SER A 315 10.67 20.13 -16.17
N GLU A 316 11.83 20.78 -16.20
CA GLU A 316 12.90 20.63 -15.20
C GLU A 316 12.54 21.27 -13.87
N ALA A 317 11.72 22.31 -13.88
CA ALA A 317 11.25 23.01 -12.69
C ALA A 317 10.04 22.33 -12.01
N ALA A 318 9.37 21.39 -12.68
CA ALA A 318 8.22 20.67 -12.16
C ALA A 318 8.62 19.77 -10.98
N LEU A 319 7.78 19.76 -9.92
CA LEU A 319 7.98 18.93 -8.74
C LEU A 319 7.69 17.45 -9.04
N GLY A 320 6.65 17.20 -9.87
CA GLY A 320 6.19 15.88 -10.22
C GLY A 320 6.77 15.38 -11.55
N GLN A 321 7.33 14.15 -11.56
CA GLN A 321 7.86 13.53 -12.78
C GLN A 321 6.79 13.41 -13.89
N ARG A 322 5.51 13.18 -13.54
CA ARG A 322 4.40 13.13 -14.51
C ARG A 322 4.21 14.47 -15.20
N VAL A 323 4.19 15.56 -14.45
CA VAL A 323 4.02 16.92 -14.97
C VAL A 323 5.22 17.28 -15.87
N SER A 324 6.44 16.97 -15.41
CA SER A 324 7.67 17.17 -16.16
C SER A 324 7.61 16.50 -17.54
N GLN A 325 7.26 15.23 -17.60
CA GLN A 325 7.18 14.48 -18.86
C GLN A 325 6.08 15.02 -19.79
N MET A 326 4.93 15.40 -19.22
CA MET A 326 3.84 15.96 -20.01
C MET A 326 4.18 17.30 -20.65
N PHE A 327 4.94 18.18 -19.99
CA PHE A 327 5.44 19.42 -20.61
C PHE A 327 6.28 19.13 -21.86
N LYS A 328 7.21 18.16 -21.78
CA LYS A 328 8.04 17.74 -22.93
C LYS A 328 7.19 17.24 -24.10
N MET A 329 6.15 16.48 -23.79
CA MET A 329 5.29 15.89 -24.82
C MET A 329 4.38 16.91 -25.48
N ILE A 330 3.85 17.88 -24.73
CA ILE A 330 3.04 18.97 -25.31
C ILE A 330 3.88 19.72 -26.37
N ALA A 331 5.15 19.99 -26.10
CA ALA A 331 6.04 20.61 -27.05
C ALA A 331 6.13 19.82 -28.36
N LEU A 332 6.42 18.52 -28.26
CA LEU A 332 6.54 17.62 -29.43
C LEU A 332 5.22 17.51 -30.21
N MET A 333 4.08 17.46 -29.50
CA MET A 333 2.76 17.39 -30.17
C MET A 333 2.47 18.65 -30.99
N CYS A 334 2.82 19.82 -30.49
CA CYS A 334 2.52 21.10 -31.13
C CYS A 334 3.44 21.44 -32.31
N GLU A 335 4.58 20.73 -32.47
CA GLU A 335 5.47 20.89 -33.62
C GLU A 335 4.84 20.41 -34.95
N THR A 336 3.90 19.44 -34.89
CA THR A 336 3.29 18.85 -36.10
C THR A 336 2.02 19.56 -36.52
N SER A 337 1.07 19.81 -35.63
CA SER A 337 -0.19 20.54 -35.91
C SER A 337 -0.77 21.03 -34.59
N THR A 338 -1.01 22.31 -34.45
CA THR A 338 -1.53 22.92 -33.21
C THR A 338 -2.98 22.53 -32.95
N GLN A 339 -3.83 22.55 -33.97
CA GLN A 339 -5.26 22.27 -33.83
C GLN A 339 -5.53 20.81 -33.47
N ASP A 340 -4.93 19.87 -34.23
CA ASP A 340 -5.03 18.43 -33.92
C ASP A 340 -4.47 18.11 -32.53
N SER A 341 -3.37 18.77 -32.13
CA SER A 341 -2.78 18.65 -30.82
C SER A 341 -3.72 19.15 -29.73
N GLY A 342 -4.44 20.23 -29.95
CA GLY A 342 -5.46 20.76 -29.06
C GLY A 342 -6.56 19.74 -28.74
N GLU A 343 -7.13 19.10 -29.76
CA GLU A 343 -8.12 18.04 -29.57
C GLU A 343 -7.56 16.84 -28.82
N ARG A 344 -6.33 16.44 -29.14
CA ARG A 344 -5.65 15.31 -28.48
C ARG A 344 -5.36 15.62 -27.02
N ILE A 345 -4.82 16.80 -26.71
CA ILE A 345 -4.57 17.26 -25.34
C ILE A 345 -5.88 17.29 -24.53
N SER A 346 -6.97 17.80 -25.12
CA SER A 346 -8.29 17.84 -24.47
C SER A 346 -8.81 16.43 -24.16
N ARG A 347 -8.67 15.48 -25.09
CA ARG A 347 -9.05 14.06 -24.86
C ARG A 347 -8.19 13.39 -23.79
N ILE A 348 -6.90 13.66 -23.77
CA ILE A 348 -5.98 13.16 -22.73
C ILE A 348 -6.38 13.74 -21.38
N ALA A 349 -6.58 15.06 -21.28
CA ALA A 349 -6.97 15.73 -20.06
C ALA A 349 -8.28 15.15 -19.48
N ALA A 350 -9.30 14.94 -20.31
CA ALA A 350 -10.56 14.34 -19.88
C ALA A 350 -10.38 12.93 -19.29
N ARG A 351 -9.52 12.11 -19.88
CA ARG A 351 -9.20 10.76 -19.36
C ARG A 351 -8.44 10.81 -18.05
N LEU A 352 -7.43 11.67 -17.96
CA LEU A 352 -6.61 11.82 -16.74
C LEU A 352 -7.47 12.34 -15.58
N ILE A 353 -8.40 13.26 -15.82
CA ILE A 353 -9.34 13.76 -14.82
C ILE A 353 -10.24 12.63 -14.32
N LYS A 354 -10.79 11.82 -15.23
CA LYS A 354 -11.62 10.67 -14.85
C LYS A 354 -10.81 9.70 -13.97
N ARG A 355 -9.57 9.45 -14.33
CA ARG A 355 -8.64 8.59 -13.56
C ARG A 355 -8.29 9.19 -12.19
N SER A 356 -8.00 10.50 -12.13
CA SER A 356 -7.76 11.23 -10.87
C SER A 356 -8.98 11.16 -9.95
N ALA A 357 -10.20 11.30 -10.50
CA ALA A 357 -11.45 11.19 -9.75
C ALA A 357 -11.60 9.79 -9.11
N ILE A 358 -11.31 8.72 -9.85
CA ILE A 358 -11.35 7.33 -9.34
C ILE A 358 -10.29 7.12 -8.25
N ALA A 359 -9.09 7.67 -8.43
CA ALA A 359 -8.04 7.60 -7.41
C ALA A 359 -8.44 8.33 -6.13
N LYS A 360 -9.07 9.51 -6.23
CA LYS A 360 -9.60 10.27 -5.08
C LYS A 360 -10.74 9.52 -4.38
N GLU A 361 -11.64 8.88 -5.15
CA GLU A 361 -12.71 8.04 -4.61
C GLU A 361 -12.11 6.87 -3.79
N ARG A 362 -11.10 6.20 -4.34
CA ARG A 362 -10.36 5.13 -3.64
C ARG A 362 -9.74 5.62 -2.33
N ASP A 363 -9.04 6.76 -2.36
CA ASP A 363 -8.37 7.32 -1.18
C ASP A 363 -9.40 7.71 -0.10
N SER A 364 -10.57 8.21 -0.50
CA SER A 364 -11.70 8.50 0.39
C SER A 364 -12.23 7.23 1.07
N ILE A 365 -12.43 6.15 0.30
CA ILE A 365 -12.86 4.85 0.83
C ILE A 365 -11.83 4.31 1.83
N ILE A 366 -10.55 4.35 1.50
CA ILE A 366 -9.46 3.90 2.38
C ILE A 366 -9.45 4.72 3.68
N ALA A 367 -9.61 6.05 3.61
CA ALA A 367 -9.65 6.92 4.77
C ALA A 367 -10.85 6.59 5.70
N ALA A 368 -12.03 6.37 5.12
CA ALA A 368 -13.22 5.97 5.87
C ALA A 368 -13.02 4.59 6.54
N GLN A 369 -12.47 3.63 5.83
CA GLN A 369 -12.18 2.30 6.38
C GLN A 369 -11.12 2.34 7.47
N ARG A 370 -10.10 3.18 7.33
CA ARG A 370 -9.08 3.41 8.36
C ARG A 370 -9.71 3.86 9.68
N MET A 371 -10.63 4.81 9.62
CA MET A 371 -11.34 5.30 10.80
C MET A 371 -12.19 4.18 11.45
N LYS A 372 -12.93 3.40 10.65
CA LYS A 372 -13.72 2.26 11.15
C LYS A 372 -12.85 1.22 11.86
N VAL A 373 -11.68 0.87 11.27
CA VAL A 373 -10.75 -0.09 11.89
C VAL A 373 -10.14 0.45 13.18
N TYR A 374 -9.82 1.74 13.26
CA TYR A 374 -9.32 2.35 14.49
C TYR A 374 -10.36 2.33 15.60
N LEU A 375 -11.60 2.71 15.32
CA LEU A 375 -12.69 2.65 16.28
C LEU A 375 -12.94 1.22 16.76
N LEU A 376 -13.02 0.25 15.82
CA LEU A 376 -13.19 -1.16 16.17
C LEU A 376 -12.05 -1.67 17.06
N THR A 377 -10.81 -1.28 16.77
CA THR A 377 -9.64 -1.69 17.55
C THR A 377 -9.68 -1.11 18.96
N LEU A 378 -9.97 0.19 19.10
CA LEU A 378 -10.05 0.86 20.41
C LEU A 378 -11.17 0.30 21.28
N THR A 379 -12.37 0.12 20.72
CA THR A 379 -13.49 -0.47 21.45
C THR A 379 -13.21 -1.89 21.90
N SER A 380 -12.60 -2.70 21.02
CA SER A 380 -12.27 -4.09 21.36
C SER A 380 -11.18 -4.20 22.42
N VAL A 381 -10.19 -3.31 22.40
CA VAL A 381 -9.14 -3.23 23.42
C VAL A 381 -9.73 -2.81 24.76
N ALA A 382 -10.68 -1.87 24.79
CA ALA A 382 -11.39 -1.48 26.01
C ALA A 382 -12.20 -2.67 26.57
N VAL A 383 -12.91 -3.40 25.71
CA VAL A 383 -13.65 -4.62 26.12
C VAL A 383 -12.70 -5.68 26.67
N LEU A 384 -11.52 -5.89 26.06
CA LEU A 384 -10.51 -6.81 26.57
C LEU A 384 -10.01 -6.40 27.98
N GLY A 385 -9.81 -5.10 28.24
CA GLY A 385 -9.45 -4.59 29.54
C GLY A 385 -10.52 -4.85 30.58
N MET A 386 -11.79 -4.61 30.24
CA MET A 386 -12.93 -4.92 31.12
C MET A 386 -13.07 -6.43 31.39
N LEU A 387 -12.97 -7.25 30.35
CA LEU A 387 -13.02 -8.72 30.50
C LEU A 387 -11.88 -9.27 31.34
N ALA A 388 -10.69 -8.68 31.27
CA ALA A 388 -9.57 -9.08 32.09
C ALA A 388 -9.86 -8.91 33.59
N SER A 389 -10.59 -7.86 34.00
CA SER A 389 -11.00 -7.67 35.40
C SER A 389 -12.14 -8.61 35.80
N LEU A 390 -12.98 -9.04 34.86
CA LEU A 390 -14.09 -9.99 35.10
C LEU A 390 -13.64 -11.45 35.12
N ALA A 391 -12.47 -11.75 34.51
CA ALA A 391 -12.00 -13.11 34.31
C ALA A 391 -12.02 -14.01 35.57
N PRO A 392 -11.62 -13.54 36.77
CA PRO A 392 -11.68 -14.35 37.97
C PRO A 392 -13.10 -14.74 38.39
N PHE A 393 -14.10 -13.88 38.07
CA PHE A 393 -15.48 -14.08 38.42
C PHE A 393 -16.26 -14.97 37.46
N LEU A 394 -15.75 -15.19 36.28
CA LEU A 394 -16.41 -16.00 35.24
C LEU A 394 -16.17 -17.51 35.43
N PHE A 395 -15.34 -17.92 36.38
CA PHE A 395 -15.07 -19.34 36.62
C PHE A 395 -16.28 -20.08 37.14
N ILE A 396 -16.95 -20.84 36.30
CA ILE A 396 -18.17 -21.57 36.60
C ILE A 396 -17.97 -22.61 37.75
N GLY A 397 -16.77 -23.22 37.81
CA GLY A 397 -16.44 -24.19 38.86
C GLY A 397 -16.49 -23.59 40.27
N SER A 398 -16.05 -22.35 40.47
CA SER A 398 -16.16 -21.65 41.76
C SER A 398 -17.59 -21.29 42.14
N LEU A 399 -18.40 -20.94 41.13
CA LEU A 399 -19.82 -20.65 41.30
C LEU A 399 -20.61 -21.88 41.77
N LEU A 400 -20.26 -23.07 41.33
CA LEU A 400 -20.94 -24.32 41.65
C LEU A 400 -20.46 -24.94 42.98
N THR A 401 -19.20 -24.72 43.37
CA THR A 401 -18.59 -25.41 44.54
C THR A 401 -18.58 -24.59 45.82
N GLN A 402 -18.56 -23.27 45.77
CA GLN A 402 -18.39 -22.39 46.93
C GLN A 402 -19.69 -21.76 47.46
N GLY A 403 -20.82 -21.93 46.78
CA GLY A 403 -22.09 -21.31 47.18
C GLY A 403 -22.06 -19.75 47.16
N PRO A 404 -23.10 -19.06 47.61
CA PRO A 404 -23.22 -17.60 47.47
C PRO A 404 -22.36 -16.77 48.45
N THR A 405 -21.44 -17.37 49.22
CA THR A 405 -20.54 -16.64 50.13
C THR A 405 -19.28 -16.19 49.39
N TRP A 406 -19.40 -15.16 48.59
CA TRP A 406 -18.29 -14.52 47.89
C TRP A 406 -17.48 -13.68 48.87
N SER A 407 -16.35 -14.20 49.34
CA SER A 407 -15.33 -13.36 49.94
C SER A 407 -14.57 -12.67 48.79
N LEU A 408 -15.05 -11.51 48.37
CA LEU A 408 -14.43 -10.66 47.37
C LEU A 408 -12.98 -10.21 47.71
N GLY A 409 -12.50 -10.54 48.89
CA GLY A 409 -11.25 -10.02 49.46
C GLY A 409 -9.96 -10.81 49.24
N SER A 410 -9.97 -11.91 48.45
CA SER A 410 -8.81 -12.79 48.38
C SER A 410 -8.08 -12.91 47.03
N LEU A 411 -8.62 -12.32 45.97
CA LEU A 411 -7.95 -12.34 44.66
C LEU A 411 -7.13 -11.06 44.46
N SER A 412 -5.82 -11.18 44.49
CA SER A 412 -4.92 -10.08 44.21
C SER A 412 -4.71 -9.95 42.69
N ALA A 413 -4.38 -8.73 42.22
CA ALA A 413 -4.02 -8.51 40.83
C ALA A 413 -2.82 -9.38 40.39
N ILE A 414 -2.02 -9.85 41.34
CA ILE A 414 -0.86 -10.74 41.11
C ILE A 414 -1.34 -12.11 40.61
N ASP A 415 -2.46 -12.64 41.13
CA ASP A 415 -2.98 -13.93 40.72
C ASP A 415 -3.43 -13.99 39.27
N ILE A 416 -3.88 -12.85 38.72
CA ILE A 416 -4.30 -12.72 37.31
C ILE A 416 -3.20 -12.11 36.42
N ALA A 417 -1.99 -11.88 36.96
CA ALA A 417 -0.89 -11.27 36.22
C ALA A 417 -0.57 -11.98 34.88
N PRO A 418 -0.55 -13.33 34.78
CA PRO A 418 -0.29 -14.01 33.50
C PRO A 418 -1.33 -13.64 32.43
N LEU A 419 -2.59 -13.55 32.79
CA LEU A 419 -3.66 -13.14 31.88
C LEU A 419 -3.54 -11.67 31.50
N LEU A 420 -3.27 -10.77 32.47
CA LEU A 420 -3.10 -9.34 32.22
C LEU A 420 -1.94 -9.06 31.25
N ILE A 421 -0.80 -9.71 31.46
CA ILE A 421 0.37 -9.58 30.57
C ILE A 421 0.01 -10.06 29.16
N THR A 422 -0.63 -11.23 29.06
CA THR A 422 -1.03 -11.81 27.77
C THR A 422 -1.97 -10.87 27.01
N LEU A 423 -3.01 -10.37 27.65
CA LEU A 423 -3.99 -9.50 27.01
C LEU A 423 -3.45 -8.10 26.74
N GLY A 424 -2.60 -7.56 27.62
CA GLY A 424 -1.91 -6.30 27.41
C GLY A 424 -1.01 -6.33 26.18
N ILE A 425 -0.16 -7.36 26.03
CA ILE A 425 0.68 -7.54 24.84
C ILE A 425 -0.18 -7.75 23.60
N THR A 426 -1.27 -8.52 23.70
CA THR A 426 -2.19 -8.75 22.60
C THR A 426 -2.86 -7.44 22.15
N ALA A 427 -3.30 -6.59 23.10
CA ALA A 427 -3.88 -5.28 22.80
C ALA A 427 -2.92 -4.35 22.06
N VAL A 428 -1.66 -4.29 22.51
CA VAL A 428 -0.59 -3.54 21.84
C VAL A 428 -0.33 -4.09 20.42
N SER A 429 -0.25 -5.42 20.28
CA SER A 429 -0.06 -6.10 19.00
C SER A 429 -1.22 -5.84 18.03
N MET A 430 -2.47 -5.88 18.52
CA MET A 430 -3.65 -5.54 17.72
C MET A 430 -3.59 -4.11 17.18
N GLY A 431 -3.27 -3.13 18.04
CA GLY A 431 -3.12 -1.73 17.65
C GLY A 431 -2.06 -1.55 16.56
N TYR A 432 -0.91 -2.20 16.71
CA TYR A 432 0.17 -2.16 15.72
C TYR A 432 -0.22 -2.81 14.39
N GLN A 433 -0.76 -4.03 14.42
CA GLN A 433 -1.07 -4.81 13.23
C GLN A 433 -2.25 -4.21 12.44
N ASN A 434 -3.32 -3.79 13.12
CA ASN A 434 -4.48 -3.18 12.48
C ASN A 434 -4.12 -1.83 11.83
N THR A 435 -3.26 -1.03 12.48
CA THR A 435 -2.77 0.22 11.86
C THR A 435 -1.93 -0.05 10.62
N ARG A 436 -1.05 -1.03 10.66
CA ARG A 436 -0.27 -1.42 9.48
C ARG A 436 -1.13 -2.02 8.36
N MET A 437 -2.19 -2.71 8.71
CA MET A 437 -3.12 -3.29 7.73
C MET A 437 -3.80 -2.22 6.88
N VAL A 438 -4.11 -1.05 7.46
CA VAL A 438 -4.76 0.08 6.76
C VAL A 438 -3.78 1.18 6.35
N SER A 439 -2.48 0.89 6.26
CA SER A 439 -1.41 1.86 5.91
C SER A 439 -1.44 3.13 6.75
N GLY A 440 -1.68 2.98 8.06
CA GLY A 440 -1.61 4.10 8.98
C GLY A 440 -0.18 4.60 9.15
N SER A 441 -0.01 5.93 9.18
CA SER A 441 1.32 6.57 9.23
C SER A 441 2.07 6.36 10.56
N ARG A 442 1.39 6.02 11.64
CA ARG A 442 1.96 5.94 12.99
C ARG A 442 1.53 4.67 13.74
N PRO A 443 1.99 3.47 13.33
CA PRO A 443 1.57 2.22 13.96
C PRO A 443 2.02 2.09 15.42
N VAL A 444 3.19 2.63 15.76
CA VAL A 444 3.71 2.60 17.14
C VAL A 444 2.87 3.46 18.07
N LEU A 445 2.46 4.66 17.62
CA LEU A 445 1.59 5.53 18.41
C LEU A 445 0.23 4.86 18.70
N MET A 446 -0.36 4.20 17.71
CA MET A 446 -1.62 3.49 17.90
C MET A 446 -1.46 2.29 18.83
N ALA A 447 -0.33 1.57 18.76
CA ALA A 447 -0.01 0.48 19.68
C ALA A 447 0.08 0.97 21.14
N THR A 448 0.75 2.11 21.39
CA THR A 448 0.83 2.71 22.73
C THR A 448 -0.53 3.17 23.23
N VAL A 449 -1.35 3.81 22.37
CA VAL A 449 -2.72 4.22 22.72
C VAL A 449 -3.58 3.01 23.09
N CYS A 450 -3.49 1.90 22.33
CA CYS A 450 -4.19 0.66 22.67
C CYS A 450 -3.73 0.09 24.01
N GLY A 451 -2.44 0.10 24.32
CA GLY A 451 -1.93 -0.30 25.62
C GLY A 451 -2.49 0.56 26.75
N LEU A 452 -2.52 1.88 26.58
CA LEU A 452 -3.11 2.80 27.57
C LEU A 452 -4.62 2.58 27.75
N VAL A 453 -5.37 2.44 26.67
CA VAL A 453 -6.82 2.20 26.72
C VAL A 453 -7.11 0.88 27.44
N PHE A 454 -6.33 -0.18 27.20
CA PHE A 454 -6.45 -1.45 27.91
C PHE A 454 -6.28 -1.28 29.42
N TRP A 455 -5.21 -0.60 29.87
CA TRP A 455 -4.93 -0.39 31.28
C TRP A 455 -5.95 0.53 31.96
N ILE A 456 -6.42 1.59 31.28
CA ILE A 456 -7.48 2.47 31.79
C ILE A 456 -8.79 1.69 31.97
N ALA A 457 -9.19 0.91 30.95
CA ALA A 457 -10.40 0.10 31.00
C ALA A 457 -10.32 -0.97 32.10
N PHE A 458 -9.17 -1.61 32.28
CA PHE A 458 -8.92 -2.56 33.36
C PHE A 458 -9.00 -1.87 34.72
N ALA A 459 -8.30 -0.75 34.94
CA ALA A 459 -8.28 -0.03 36.22
C ALA A 459 -9.68 0.50 36.60
N PHE A 460 -10.42 1.03 35.61
CA PHE A 460 -11.78 1.48 35.82
C PHE A 460 -12.72 0.33 36.23
N SER A 461 -12.65 -0.79 35.53
CA SER A 461 -13.47 -1.95 35.78
C SER A 461 -13.09 -2.65 37.11
N SER A 462 -11.80 -2.76 37.44
CA SER A 462 -11.32 -3.32 38.69
C SER A 462 -11.73 -2.45 39.89
N GLY A 463 -11.68 -1.12 39.76
CA GLY A 463 -12.16 -0.17 40.80
C GLY A 463 -13.64 -0.29 41.07
N LEU A 464 -14.47 -0.49 40.02
CA LEU A 464 -15.92 -0.73 40.20
C LEU A 464 -16.22 -2.05 40.92
N MET A 465 -15.35 -3.05 40.81
CA MET A 465 -15.51 -4.38 41.43
C MET A 465 -14.87 -4.48 42.81
N GLY A 466 -14.24 -3.42 43.33
CA GLY A 466 -13.56 -3.45 44.61
C GLY A 466 -12.30 -4.35 44.64
N LEU A 467 -11.71 -4.68 43.47
CA LEU A 467 -10.46 -5.38 43.40
C LEU A 467 -9.32 -4.45 43.87
N THR A 468 -8.68 -4.76 44.98
CA THR A 468 -7.52 -4.00 45.45
C THR A 468 -6.33 -4.26 44.55
N LEU A 469 -5.78 -3.22 43.93
CA LEU A 469 -4.57 -3.24 43.07
C LEU A 469 -3.29 -3.29 43.91
N VAL A 470 -3.29 -3.94 45.08
CA VAL A 470 -2.12 -4.09 45.96
C VAL A 470 -1.49 -5.46 45.79
#